data_20f8c9a905dd2162ac87c6ea72eb181e
#
_entry.id   20f8c9a905dd2162ac87c6ea72eb181e
#
_cell.length_a   1.000
_cell.length_b   1.000
_cell.length_c   1.000
_cell.angle_alpha   90.00
_cell.angle_beta   90.00
_cell.angle_gamma   90.00
#
_symmetry.space_group_name_H-M   'P 1'
#
loop_
_entity.id
_entity.type
_entity.pdbx_description
1 polymer ?
#
loop_
_entity_poly.entity_id
_entity_poly.type
_entity_poly.pdbx_seq_one_letter_code
_entity_poly.pdbx_strand_id
1 'polypeptide(L)'
;MTLTATQKLFAKPLTAALTALLLACAAPAWADDHAQFQQGYTAYQAGNYAQALRLWQPLAQKGNAEAQFALGLMYDKGQGVAQTDRQAAAWYQKAADQGNTVAQYNLGAMYYNGLGVAQNYRQAAAWYQKAANQGHAKAQYNLGVMYYNGQGMARNYRQAAAWYKKVLAQPDTPENAEAKALARENLQGLSKRGVR
;
A
#
# COMPACT_ATOMS: atom_id res chain seq x y z
N MET A 1 -67.23 -14.71 43.01
CA MET A 1 -66.00 -15.23 43.70
C MET A 1 -64.83 -14.46 43.24
N THR A 2 -64.38 -13.49 44.02
CA THR A 2 -63.33 -12.55 43.77
C THR A 2 -62.00 -13.17 44.16
N LEU A 3 -61.07 -13.28 43.20
CA LEU A 3 -59.71 -13.75 43.44
C LEU A 3 -58.93 -12.70 44.24
N THR A 4 -58.37 -13.17 45.37
CA THR A 4 -57.64 -12.40 46.36
C THR A 4 -56.30 -11.82 45.85
N ALA A 5 -55.94 -10.68 46.46
CA ALA A 5 -54.80 -9.81 46.08
C ALA A 5 -53.37 -10.42 46.16
N THR A 6 -53.24 -11.69 46.48
CA THR A 6 -51.96 -12.37 46.69
C THR A 6 -51.39 -13.11 45.49
N GLN A 7 -52.08 -13.15 44.35
CA GLN A 7 -51.58 -13.82 43.12
C GLN A 7 -51.01 -12.90 42.05
N LYS A 8 -50.88 -11.58 42.32
CA LYS A 8 -50.33 -10.60 41.37
C LYS A 8 -48.82 -10.28 41.55
N LEU A 9 -48.08 -11.01 42.35
CA LEU A 9 -46.69 -10.63 42.73
C LEU A 9 -45.58 -11.50 42.11
N PHE A 10 -45.90 -12.41 41.19
CA PHE A 10 -44.87 -13.22 40.52
C PHE A 10 -45.04 -13.26 39.00
N ALA A 11 -45.16 -12.11 38.38
CA ALA A 11 -44.94 -11.98 36.94
C ALA A 11 -43.97 -10.84 36.67
N LYS A 12 -42.73 -11.00 37.09
CA LYS A 12 -41.63 -10.21 36.52
C LYS A 12 -41.28 -10.82 35.17
N PRO A 13 -41.20 -10.04 34.09
CA PRO A 13 -40.71 -10.56 32.81
C PRO A 13 -39.22 -10.77 32.88
N LEU A 14 -38.80 -12.05 33.05
CA LEU A 14 -37.41 -12.48 32.97
C LEU A 14 -36.89 -12.58 31.53
N THR A 15 -37.59 -11.96 30.58
CA THR A 15 -37.26 -12.09 29.15
C THR A 15 -36.57 -10.89 28.52
N ALA A 16 -36.45 -9.76 29.26
CA ALA A 16 -35.78 -8.57 28.68
C ALA A 16 -34.28 -8.50 28.99
N ALA A 17 -33.74 -9.29 29.92
CA ALA A 17 -32.33 -9.28 30.28
C ALA A 17 -31.49 -10.30 29.51
N LEU A 18 -32.11 -11.34 28.91
CA LEU A 18 -31.36 -12.34 28.14
C LEU A 18 -31.23 -11.99 26.66
N THR A 19 -32.03 -11.08 26.12
CA THR A 19 -31.92 -10.65 24.71
C THR A 19 -30.90 -9.52 24.51
N ALA A 20 -30.54 -8.80 25.57
CA ALA A 20 -29.48 -7.77 25.48
C ALA A 20 -28.05 -8.35 25.56
N LEU A 21 -27.89 -9.61 25.98
CA LEU A 21 -26.56 -10.23 26.10
C LEU A 21 -26.17 -11.05 24.86
N LEU A 22 -27.05 -11.19 23.87
CA LEU A 22 -26.79 -11.98 22.63
C LEU A 22 -26.63 -11.09 21.39
N LEU A 23 -26.62 -9.78 21.53
CA LEU A 23 -26.31 -8.80 20.49
C LEU A 23 -25.00 -8.03 20.79
N ALA A 24 -24.09 -8.63 21.55
CA ALA A 24 -22.68 -8.35 21.30
C ALA A 24 -22.38 -9.03 19.94
N CYS A 25 -22.81 -8.39 18.84
CA CYS A 25 -22.31 -8.70 17.51
C CYS A 25 -20.80 -8.63 17.64
N ALA A 26 -20.13 -9.77 17.71
CA ALA A 26 -18.70 -9.83 17.52
C ALA A 26 -18.44 -9.07 16.22
N ALA A 27 -17.75 -7.95 16.31
CA ALA A 27 -17.36 -7.21 15.12
C ALA A 27 -16.71 -8.23 14.18
N PRO A 28 -17.02 -8.21 12.89
CA PRO A 28 -16.43 -9.17 11.98
C PRO A 28 -14.92 -9.03 12.07
N ALA A 29 -14.18 -10.13 12.02
CA ALA A 29 -12.72 -10.18 12.23
C ALA A 29 -11.95 -9.13 11.39
N TRP A 30 -12.48 -8.75 10.21
CA TRP A 30 -11.90 -7.68 9.41
C TRP A 30 -12.00 -6.29 10.07
N ALA A 31 -13.03 -6.03 10.89
CA ALA A 31 -13.16 -4.75 11.59
C ALA A 31 -12.10 -4.64 12.70
N ASP A 32 -11.81 -5.75 13.39
CA ASP A 32 -10.74 -5.82 14.38
C ASP A 32 -9.36 -5.67 13.73
N ASP A 33 -9.13 -6.33 12.59
CA ASP A 33 -7.87 -6.22 11.83
C ASP A 33 -7.65 -4.79 11.30
N HIS A 34 -8.72 -4.11 10.85
CA HIS A 34 -8.62 -2.70 10.43
C HIS A 34 -8.32 -1.78 11.63
N ALA A 35 -9.00 -1.94 12.74
CA ALA A 35 -8.74 -1.16 13.95
C ALA A 35 -7.31 -1.36 14.46
N GLN A 36 -6.82 -2.60 14.45
CA GLN A 36 -5.45 -2.94 14.82
C GLN A 36 -4.43 -2.29 13.88
N PHE A 37 -4.70 -2.28 12.56
CA PHE A 37 -3.84 -1.62 11.58
C PHE A 37 -3.75 -0.11 11.86
N GLN A 38 -4.88 0.57 12.14
CA GLN A 38 -4.93 2.00 12.44
C GLN A 38 -4.19 2.35 13.74
N GLN A 39 -4.29 1.51 14.77
CA GLN A 39 -3.50 1.67 15.99
C GLN A 39 -1.99 1.57 15.71
N GLY A 40 -1.59 0.64 14.84
CA GLY A 40 -0.22 0.51 14.37
C GLY A 40 0.26 1.76 13.63
N TYR A 41 -0.60 2.33 12.77
CA TYR A 41 -0.30 3.56 12.04
C TYR A 41 -0.11 4.76 12.98
N THR A 42 -0.97 4.91 13.98
CA THR A 42 -0.84 5.94 15.02
C THR A 42 0.46 5.78 15.81
N ALA A 43 0.80 4.55 16.20
CA ALA A 43 2.05 4.26 16.89
C ALA A 43 3.27 4.59 16.01
N TYR A 44 3.22 4.24 14.74
CA TYR A 44 4.29 4.54 13.77
C TYR A 44 4.50 6.05 13.60
N GLN A 45 3.41 6.83 13.45
CA GLN A 45 3.49 8.29 13.35
C GLN A 45 4.04 8.95 14.63
N ALA A 46 3.77 8.37 15.79
CA ALA A 46 4.32 8.81 17.07
C ALA A 46 5.80 8.38 17.29
N GLY A 47 6.41 7.69 16.29
CA GLY A 47 7.77 7.15 16.42
C GLY A 47 7.88 5.89 17.29
N ASN A 48 6.76 5.36 17.80
CA ASN A 48 6.75 4.12 18.57
C ASN A 48 6.76 2.90 17.63
N TYR A 49 7.88 2.70 16.95
CA TYR A 49 8.05 1.65 15.95
C TYR A 49 7.93 0.24 16.53
N ALA A 50 8.37 0.03 17.78
CA ALA A 50 8.23 -1.26 18.44
C ALA A 50 6.76 -1.65 18.64
N GLN A 51 5.90 -0.70 18.96
CA GLN A 51 4.46 -0.93 19.07
C GLN A 51 3.82 -1.14 17.70
N ALA A 52 4.18 -0.32 16.71
CA ALA A 52 3.71 -0.48 15.33
C ALA A 52 4.04 -1.89 14.80
N LEU A 53 5.27 -2.35 15.00
CA LEU A 53 5.72 -3.69 14.62
C LEU A 53 4.85 -4.79 15.27
N ARG A 54 4.63 -4.70 16.57
CA ARG A 54 3.80 -5.69 17.31
C ARG A 54 2.37 -5.76 16.77
N LEU A 55 1.82 -4.63 16.33
CA LEU A 55 0.45 -4.56 15.80
C LEU A 55 0.38 -5.03 14.34
N TRP A 56 1.35 -4.68 13.50
CA TRP A 56 1.32 -5.00 12.08
C TRP A 56 1.81 -6.40 11.74
N GLN A 57 2.77 -6.96 12.51
CA GLN A 57 3.35 -8.26 12.21
C GLN A 57 2.32 -9.39 12.14
N PRO A 58 1.37 -9.55 13.08
CA PRO A 58 0.35 -10.60 12.98
C PRO A 58 -0.60 -10.35 11.79
N LEU A 59 -0.95 -9.10 11.48
CA LEU A 59 -1.78 -8.76 10.33
C LEU A 59 -1.09 -9.11 9.00
N ALA A 60 0.19 -8.78 8.88
CA ALA A 60 0.99 -9.10 7.70
C ALA A 60 1.14 -10.61 7.50
N GLN A 61 1.27 -11.38 8.59
CA GLN A 61 1.32 -12.85 8.55
C GLN A 61 -0.02 -13.45 8.12
N LYS A 62 -1.15 -12.84 8.48
CA LYS A 62 -2.48 -13.22 8.02
C LYS A 62 -2.74 -12.84 6.54
N GLY A 63 -1.84 -12.09 5.91
CA GLY A 63 -1.96 -11.70 4.51
C GLY A 63 -2.47 -10.27 4.27
N ASN A 64 -2.65 -9.43 5.31
CA ASN A 64 -3.07 -8.05 5.11
C ASN A 64 -2.02 -7.27 4.32
N ALA A 65 -2.40 -6.78 3.12
CA ALA A 65 -1.48 -6.14 2.18
C ALA A 65 -0.92 -4.80 2.70
N GLU A 66 -1.73 -4.05 3.44
CA GLU A 66 -1.30 -2.77 4.02
C GLU A 66 -0.25 -3.00 5.13
N ALA A 67 -0.48 -3.99 5.99
CA ALA A 67 0.48 -4.37 7.03
C ALA A 67 1.76 -4.95 6.43
N GLN A 68 1.68 -5.72 5.35
CA GLN A 68 2.86 -6.22 4.62
C GLN A 68 3.66 -5.07 4.02
N PHE A 69 3.00 -4.08 3.40
CA PHE A 69 3.67 -2.88 2.91
C PHE A 69 4.32 -2.10 4.06
N ALA A 70 3.62 -1.92 5.18
CA ALA A 70 4.14 -1.22 6.36
C ALA A 70 5.39 -1.91 6.94
N LEU A 71 5.40 -3.25 7.03
CA LEU A 71 6.60 -3.99 7.43
C LEU A 71 7.74 -3.82 6.42
N GLY A 72 7.44 -3.86 5.11
CA GLY A 72 8.41 -3.57 4.07
C GLY A 72 9.09 -2.22 4.31
N LEU A 73 8.31 -1.18 4.59
CA LEU A 73 8.80 0.17 4.88
C LEU A 73 9.65 0.23 6.16
N MET A 74 9.24 -0.50 7.21
CA MET A 74 10.01 -0.57 8.45
C MET A 74 11.40 -1.19 8.25
N TYR A 75 11.48 -2.29 7.49
CA TYR A 75 12.76 -2.92 7.16
C TYR A 75 13.61 -2.08 6.21
N ASP A 76 12.98 -1.38 5.26
CA ASP A 76 13.66 -0.47 4.32
C ASP A 76 14.31 0.72 5.04
N LYS A 77 13.64 1.25 6.07
CA LYS A 77 14.13 2.41 6.84
C LYS A 77 14.85 2.06 8.14
N GLY A 78 14.89 0.80 8.55
CA GLY A 78 15.44 0.41 9.85
C GLY A 78 14.64 0.94 11.05
N GLN A 79 13.32 1.06 10.90
CA GLN A 79 12.45 1.60 11.94
C GLN A 79 11.84 0.49 12.80
N GLY A 80 12.30 0.40 14.05
CA GLY A 80 11.88 -0.65 14.99
C GLY A 80 12.47 -2.04 14.71
N VAL A 81 13.21 -2.18 13.62
CA VAL A 81 13.93 -3.40 13.19
C VAL A 81 15.28 -2.99 12.60
N ALA A 82 16.24 -3.92 12.54
CA ALA A 82 17.45 -3.69 11.78
C ALA A 82 17.13 -3.51 10.29
N GLN A 83 17.70 -2.48 9.66
CA GLN A 83 17.53 -2.22 8.23
C GLN A 83 18.05 -3.41 7.41
N THR A 84 17.22 -3.91 6.52
CA THR A 84 17.55 -5.05 5.68
C THR A 84 16.76 -5.00 4.37
N ASP A 85 17.43 -4.64 3.28
CA ASP A 85 16.83 -4.57 1.95
C ASP A 85 16.17 -5.89 1.53
N ARG A 86 16.78 -7.02 1.91
CA ARG A 86 16.25 -8.35 1.61
C ARG A 86 14.88 -8.59 2.26
N GLN A 87 14.71 -8.19 3.52
CA GLN A 87 13.44 -8.31 4.23
C GLN A 87 12.41 -7.32 3.67
N ALA A 88 12.85 -6.09 3.38
CA ALA A 88 12.00 -5.09 2.75
C ALA A 88 11.45 -5.61 1.40
N ALA A 89 12.33 -6.12 0.53
CA ALA A 89 11.92 -6.71 -0.76
C ALA A 89 10.91 -7.85 -0.60
N ALA A 90 11.14 -8.74 0.38
CA ALA A 90 10.25 -9.87 0.63
C ALA A 90 8.84 -9.43 1.07
N TRP A 91 8.75 -8.41 1.93
CA TRP A 91 7.47 -7.88 2.37
C TRP A 91 6.78 -7.04 1.29
N TYR A 92 7.54 -6.20 0.55
CA TYR A 92 6.99 -5.47 -0.59
C TYR A 92 6.49 -6.42 -1.68
N GLN A 93 7.18 -7.55 -1.93
CA GLN A 93 6.71 -8.57 -2.88
C GLN A 93 5.33 -9.08 -2.51
N LYS A 94 5.11 -9.46 -1.24
CA LYS A 94 3.80 -9.96 -0.77
C LYS A 94 2.69 -8.93 -0.96
N ALA A 95 2.95 -7.67 -0.59
CA ALA A 95 1.98 -6.59 -0.76
C ALA A 95 1.74 -6.25 -2.25
N ALA A 96 2.79 -6.24 -3.07
CA ALA A 96 2.73 -5.96 -4.50
C ALA A 96 1.95 -7.03 -5.27
N ASP A 97 2.09 -8.30 -4.90
CA ASP A 97 1.32 -9.41 -5.48
C ASP A 97 -0.19 -9.28 -5.22
N GLN A 98 -0.56 -8.63 -4.13
CA GLN A 98 -1.95 -8.30 -3.79
C GLN A 98 -2.43 -6.98 -4.41
N GLY A 99 -1.62 -6.32 -5.23
CA GLY A 99 -2.01 -5.11 -5.94
C GLY A 99 -1.69 -3.80 -5.22
N ASN A 100 -1.00 -3.82 -4.07
CA ASN A 100 -0.60 -2.58 -3.40
C ASN A 100 0.30 -1.75 -4.32
N THR A 101 -0.21 -0.60 -4.77
CA THR A 101 0.43 0.24 -5.79
C THR A 101 1.79 0.78 -5.35
N VAL A 102 1.92 1.18 -4.09
CA VAL A 102 3.17 1.74 -3.56
C VAL A 102 4.21 0.64 -3.37
N ALA A 103 3.78 -0.55 -2.92
CA ALA A 103 4.67 -1.71 -2.83
C ALA A 103 5.18 -2.15 -4.22
N GLN A 104 4.33 -2.12 -5.25
CA GLN A 104 4.73 -2.40 -6.63
C GLN A 104 5.80 -1.40 -7.11
N TYR A 105 5.63 -0.12 -6.81
CA TYR A 105 6.63 0.90 -7.14
C TYR A 105 7.94 0.66 -6.40
N ASN A 106 7.91 0.43 -5.09
CA ASN A 106 9.10 0.21 -4.28
C ASN A 106 9.85 -1.06 -4.71
N LEU A 107 9.13 -2.14 -4.96
CA LEU A 107 9.72 -3.38 -5.47
C LEU A 107 10.35 -3.19 -6.86
N GLY A 108 9.71 -2.42 -7.74
CA GLY A 108 10.27 -2.00 -9.01
C GLY A 108 11.59 -1.25 -8.84
N ALA A 109 11.66 -0.33 -7.87
CA ALA A 109 12.89 0.40 -7.55
C ALA A 109 13.99 -0.52 -6.99
N MET A 110 13.62 -1.50 -6.15
CA MET A 110 14.56 -2.48 -5.62
C MET A 110 15.17 -3.35 -6.73
N TYR A 111 14.37 -3.84 -7.68
CA TYR A 111 14.89 -4.55 -8.86
C TYR A 111 15.70 -3.66 -9.78
N TYR A 112 15.35 -2.38 -9.92
CA TYR A 112 16.10 -1.43 -10.74
C TYR A 112 17.50 -1.17 -10.18
N ASN A 113 17.63 -1.04 -8.86
CA ASN A 113 18.88 -0.72 -8.18
C ASN A 113 19.64 -1.96 -7.68
N GLY A 114 19.04 -3.14 -7.62
CA GLY A 114 19.64 -4.33 -7.04
C GLY A 114 19.69 -4.30 -5.51
N LEU A 115 18.67 -3.69 -4.86
CA LEU A 115 18.57 -3.59 -3.40
C LEU A 115 17.80 -4.78 -2.83
N GLY A 116 18.47 -5.61 -2.04
CA GLY A 116 17.88 -6.82 -1.44
C GLY A 116 17.50 -7.94 -2.42
N VAL A 117 17.56 -7.67 -3.72
CA VAL A 117 17.34 -8.58 -4.84
C VAL A 117 18.44 -8.37 -5.89
N ALA A 118 18.68 -9.36 -6.74
CA ALA A 118 19.58 -9.17 -7.88
C ALA A 118 19.00 -8.10 -8.84
N GLN A 119 19.83 -7.18 -9.32
CA GLN A 119 19.40 -6.16 -10.29
C GLN A 119 18.78 -6.81 -11.52
N ASN A 120 17.57 -6.36 -11.87
CA ASN A 120 16.84 -6.89 -13.02
C ASN A 120 15.91 -5.82 -13.61
N TYR A 121 16.34 -5.16 -14.68
CA TYR A 121 15.55 -4.12 -15.33
C TYR A 121 14.22 -4.65 -15.95
N ARG A 122 14.15 -5.91 -16.36
CA ARG A 122 12.88 -6.48 -16.86
C ARG A 122 11.86 -6.63 -15.75
N GLN A 123 12.29 -7.11 -14.59
CA GLN A 123 11.43 -7.19 -13.39
C GLN A 123 11.03 -5.79 -12.91
N ALA A 124 11.99 -4.85 -12.87
CA ALA A 124 11.71 -3.46 -12.52
C ALA A 124 10.62 -2.86 -13.42
N ALA A 125 10.76 -3.02 -14.75
CA ALA A 125 9.77 -2.54 -15.71
C ALA A 125 8.39 -3.17 -15.50
N ALA A 126 8.35 -4.48 -15.25
CA ALA A 126 7.08 -5.18 -14.99
C ALA A 126 6.37 -4.65 -13.75
N TRP A 127 7.09 -4.41 -12.65
CA TRP A 127 6.52 -3.85 -11.44
C TRP A 127 6.12 -2.39 -11.59
N TYR A 128 6.97 -1.56 -12.20
CA TYR A 128 6.60 -0.18 -12.53
C TYR A 128 5.39 -0.11 -13.45
N GLN A 129 5.26 -1.03 -14.43
CA GLN A 129 4.10 -1.08 -15.30
C GLN A 129 2.80 -1.33 -14.53
N LYS A 130 2.81 -2.25 -13.53
CA LYS A 130 1.66 -2.53 -12.67
C LYS A 130 1.26 -1.28 -11.89
N ALA A 131 2.22 -0.62 -11.21
CA ALA A 131 1.97 0.61 -10.47
C ALA A 131 1.54 1.77 -11.37
N ALA A 132 2.17 1.92 -12.54
CA ALA A 132 1.86 2.96 -13.52
C ALA A 132 0.44 2.84 -14.08
N ASN A 133 -0.05 1.62 -14.30
CA ASN A 133 -1.41 1.35 -14.75
C ASN A 133 -2.45 1.72 -13.68
N GLN A 134 -2.07 1.73 -12.41
CA GLN A 134 -2.88 2.19 -11.28
C GLN A 134 -2.75 3.71 -11.04
N GLY A 135 -2.06 4.44 -11.92
CA GLY A 135 -1.95 5.90 -11.83
C GLY A 135 -0.78 6.41 -10.97
N HIS A 136 0.14 5.55 -10.52
CA HIS A 136 1.28 6.01 -9.72
C HIS A 136 2.25 6.85 -10.57
N ALA A 137 2.27 8.17 -10.33
CA ALA A 137 3.00 9.13 -11.18
C ALA A 137 4.50 8.86 -11.28
N LYS A 138 5.17 8.54 -10.16
CA LYS A 138 6.61 8.21 -10.16
C LYS A 138 6.89 6.91 -10.92
N ALA A 139 6.00 5.92 -10.87
CA ALA A 139 6.15 4.69 -11.65
C ALA A 139 5.96 4.95 -13.15
N GLN A 140 4.99 5.79 -13.53
CA GLN A 140 4.80 6.23 -14.92
C GLN A 140 6.04 6.95 -15.45
N TYR A 141 6.62 7.84 -14.65
CA TYR A 141 7.85 8.55 -15.00
C TYR A 141 9.02 7.57 -15.19
N ASN A 142 9.28 6.69 -14.21
CA ASN A 142 10.38 5.72 -14.29
C ASN A 142 10.24 4.78 -15.48
N LEU A 143 9.03 4.34 -15.79
CA LEU A 143 8.77 3.53 -16.98
C LEU A 143 9.07 4.32 -18.26
N GLY A 144 8.73 5.61 -18.31
CA GLY A 144 9.11 6.50 -19.40
C GLY A 144 10.63 6.58 -19.57
N VAL A 145 11.38 6.73 -18.48
CA VAL A 145 12.86 6.72 -18.47
C VAL A 145 13.41 5.38 -18.98
N MET A 146 12.82 4.27 -18.54
CA MET A 146 13.25 2.93 -19.00
C MET A 146 13.04 2.73 -20.50
N TYR A 147 11.92 3.19 -21.07
CA TYR A 147 11.71 3.21 -22.53
C TYR A 147 12.70 4.14 -23.25
N TYR A 148 13.00 5.30 -22.65
CA TYR A 148 13.96 6.24 -23.22
C TYR A 148 15.37 5.65 -23.30
N ASN A 149 15.80 4.93 -22.27
CA ASN A 149 17.13 4.35 -22.16
C ASN A 149 17.26 2.95 -22.79
N GLY A 150 16.14 2.25 -22.99
CA GLY A 150 16.13 0.84 -23.42
C GLY A 150 16.51 -0.12 -22.27
N GLN A 151 16.14 0.20 -21.03
CA GLN A 151 16.45 -0.60 -19.85
C GLN A 151 15.37 -1.67 -19.63
N GLY A 152 15.74 -2.93 -19.73
CA GLY A 152 14.83 -4.07 -19.59
C GLY A 152 13.88 -4.30 -20.78
N MET A 153 13.88 -3.42 -21.75
CA MET A 153 13.07 -3.46 -22.97
C MET A 153 13.77 -2.73 -24.13
N ALA A 154 13.28 -2.89 -25.36
CA ALA A 154 13.78 -2.13 -26.49
C ALA A 154 13.52 -0.61 -26.29
N ARG A 155 14.55 0.20 -26.60
CA ARG A 155 14.42 1.66 -26.55
C ARG A 155 13.31 2.16 -27.48
N ASN A 156 12.42 2.99 -26.92
CA ASN A 156 11.29 3.52 -27.66
C ASN A 156 10.91 4.94 -27.17
N TYR A 157 11.35 5.96 -27.88
CA TYR A 157 11.10 7.35 -27.52
C TYR A 157 9.61 7.75 -27.58
N ARG A 158 8.81 7.13 -28.48
CA ARG A 158 7.36 7.38 -28.56
C ARG A 158 6.65 6.84 -27.33
N GLN A 159 7.02 5.65 -26.88
CA GLN A 159 6.49 5.08 -25.63
C GLN A 159 6.93 5.90 -24.42
N ALA A 160 8.19 6.35 -24.38
CA ALA A 160 8.66 7.26 -23.33
C ALA A 160 7.81 8.54 -23.26
N ALA A 161 7.59 9.19 -24.42
CA ALA A 161 6.73 10.39 -24.50
C ALA A 161 5.29 10.10 -24.06
N ALA A 162 4.72 8.97 -24.42
CA ALA A 162 3.38 8.58 -24.00
C ALA A 162 3.27 8.43 -22.49
N TRP A 163 4.27 7.82 -21.83
CA TRP A 163 4.29 7.71 -20.38
C TRP A 163 4.48 9.07 -19.70
N TYR A 164 5.36 9.93 -20.17
CA TYR A 164 5.51 11.28 -19.63
C TYR A 164 4.22 12.11 -19.76
N LYS A 165 3.48 11.98 -20.88
CA LYS A 165 2.16 12.61 -21.03
C LYS A 165 1.16 12.11 -19.98
N LYS A 166 1.16 10.81 -19.65
CA LYS A 166 0.33 10.25 -18.57
C LYS A 166 0.69 10.84 -17.20
N VAL A 167 1.99 11.05 -16.91
CA VAL A 167 2.41 11.75 -15.68
C VAL A 167 1.81 13.15 -15.61
N LEU A 168 1.85 13.89 -16.71
CA LEU A 168 1.29 15.27 -16.74
C LEU A 168 -0.22 15.31 -16.55
N ALA A 169 -0.92 14.24 -16.92
CA ALA A 169 -2.37 14.11 -16.74
C ALA A 169 -2.77 13.76 -15.28
N GLN A 170 -1.82 13.39 -14.41
CA GLN A 170 -2.11 13.13 -13.00
C GLN A 170 -2.53 14.43 -12.28
N PRO A 171 -3.29 14.35 -11.18
CA PRO A 171 -3.65 15.50 -10.37
C PRO A 171 -2.44 16.32 -9.91
N ASP A 172 -2.61 17.64 -9.78
CA ASP A 172 -1.58 18.53 -9.24
C ASP A 172 -1.56 18.43 -7.70
N THR A 173 -0.78 17.47 -7.21
CA THR A 173 -0.54 17.27 -5.79
C THR A 173 0.96 17.40 -5.48
N PRO A 174 1.34 17.72 -4.23
CA PRO A 174 2.75 17.77 -3.84
C PRO A 174 3.52 16.50 -4.19
N GLU A 175 2.88 15.32 -4.04
CA GLU A 175 3.48 14.02 -4.32
C GLU A 175 3.80 13.81 -5.82
N ASN A 176 3.02 14.43 -6.70
CA ASN A 176 3.18 14.33 -8.16
C ASN A 176 4.04 15.45 -8.75
N ALA A 177 4.29 16.52 -8.01
CA ALA A 177 4.93 17.74 -8.52
C ALA A 177 6.31 17.47 -9.14
N GLU A 178 7.14 16.72 -8.45
CA GLU A 178 8.49 16.33 -8.92
C GLU A 178 8.43 15.51 -10.22
N ALA A 179 7.61 14.44 -10.23
CA ALA A 179 7.47 13.59 -11.41
C ALA A 179 6.94 14.38 -12.62
N LYS A 180 6.00 15.32 -12.39
CA LYS A 180 5.47 16.18 -13.46
C LYS A 180 6.52 17.17 -13.99
N ALA A 181 7.36 17.74 -13.13
CA ALA A 181 8.44 18.63 -13.55
C ALA A 181 9.43 17.90 -14.45
N LEU A 182 9.91 16.74 -14.00
CA LEU A 182 10.84 15.91 -14.75
C LEU A 182 10.23 15.38 -16.07
N ALA A 183 8.95 15.03 -16.07
CA ALA A 183 8.25 14.60 -17.29
C ALA A 183 8.14 15.74 -18.33
N ARG A 184 7.90 17.00 -17.91
CA ARG A 184 7.90 18.16 -18.82
C ARG A 184 9.26 18.36 -19.47
N GLU A 185 10.31 18.32 -18.68
CA GLU A 185 11.70 18.48 -19.17
C GLU A 185 12.03 17.41 -20.22
N ASN A 186 11.78 16.15 -19.89
CA ASN A 186 12.04 15.02 -20.80
C ASN A 186 11.21 15.10 -22.09
N LEU A 187 9.94 15.52 -22.01
CA LEU A 187 9.11 15.76 -23.20
C LEU A 187 9.66 16.88 -24.09
N GLN A 188 10.13 17.96 -23.50
CA GLN A 188 10.79 19.04 -24.26
C GLN A 188 12.04 18.52 -24.98
N GLY A 189 12.86 17.72 -24.28
CA GLY A 189 14.04 17.08 -24.87
C GLY A 189 13.69 16.17 -26.05
N LEU A 190 12.60 15.36 -25.91
CA LEU A 190 12.12 14.49 -26.98
C LEU A 190 11.55 15.30 -28.17
N SER A 191 10.82 16.38 -27.91
CA SER A 191 10.28 17.26 -28.95
C SER A 191 11.39 17.89 -29.83
N LYS A 192 12.50 18.35 -29.20
CA LYS A 192 13.68 18.85 -29.93
C LYS A 192 14.32 17.78 -30.83
N ARG A 193 14.11 16.51 -30.54
CA ARG A 193 14.55 15.36 -31.37
C ARG A 193 13.52 14.92 -32.40
N GLY A 194 12.42 15.67 -32.59
CA GLY A 194 11.36 15.36 -33.55
C GLY A 194 10.41 14.25 -33.12
N VAL A 195 10.41 13.82 -31.86
CA VAL A 195 9.45 12.85 -31.33
C VAL A 195 8.16 13.60 -30.93
N ARG A 196 7.05 13.26 -31.58
CA ARG A 196 5.73 13.85 -31.35
C ARG A 196 4.81 12.89 -30.59
#